data_a7489dac64f2e9dd0d9b9a66e16b4367
#
_entry.id   a7489dac64f2e9dd0d9b9a66e16b4367
#
_cell.length_a   1.000
_cell.length_b   1.000
_cell.length_c   1.000
_cell.angle_alpha   90.00
_cell.angle_beta   90.00
_cell.angle_gamma   90.00
#
_symmetry.space_group_name_H-M   'P 1'
#
loop_
_entity.id
_entity.type
_entity.pdbx_description
1 polymer ?
#
loop_
_entity_poly.entity_id
_entity_poly.type
_entity_poly.pdbx_seq_one_letter_code
_entity_poly.pdbx_strand_id
1 'polypeptide(L)'
;MLNQERTFTPSEAAVVSGVPVKTVHREIDEGPLKPKRRRPGSKRTLREQDLFYLAVAKGLDTRLVQLTSEGKDKLHDAIIVYWRSRKPAKKELPLFGGRLLLDLKLVLEEVRSRLERLERARAMVVEDPEIRGGEPCIRGTRIGVYEVASMLEHGAAEEEILEGYSSLKREQLELAKIFAQAYPRKGRPPRHPWHQTPWREISRSETLR
;
A
#
# COMPACT_ATOMS: atom_id res chain seq x y z
N MET A 1 3.02 -22.25 -19.88
CA MET A 1 2.10 -21.37 -19.14
C MET A 1 2.72 -20.00 -19.14
N LEU A 2 2.09 -19.03 -19.83
CA LEU A 2 2.55 -17.63 -19.85
C LEU A 2 2.41 -17.10 -18.42
N ASN A 3 3.55 -16.83 -17.78
CA ASN A 3 3.61 -16.17 -16.49
C ASN A 3 2.98 -14.78 -16.68
N GLN A 4 1.71 -14.61 -16.28
CA GLN A 4 1.08 -13.29 -16.33
C GLN A 4 1.93 -12.37 -15.45
N GLU A 5 2.64 -11.44 -16.06
CA GLU A 5 3.37 -10.40 -15.33
C GLU A 5 2.39 -9.76 -14.33
N ARG A 6 2.64 -9.98 -13.06
CA ARG A 6 1.86 -9.39 -11.97
C ARG A 6 1.89 -7.87 -12.12
N THR A 7 0.73 -7.25 -12.02
CA THR A 7 0.58 -5.80 -12.12
C THR A 7 -0.12 -5.24 -10.89
N PHE A 8 0.22 -4.02 -10.52
CA PHE A 8 -0.22 -3.33 -9.31
C PHE A 8 -0.86 -2.00 -9.65
N THR A 9 -1.91 -1.63 -8.95
CA THR A 9 -2.47 -0.27 -8.98
C THR A 9 -1.50 0.70 -8.30
N PRO A 10 -1.62 2.03 -8.52
CA PRO A 10 -0.81 3.01 -7.81
C PRO A 10 -0.91 2.92 -6.28
N SER A 11 -2.08 2.59 -5.73
CA SER A 11 -2.25 2.41 -4.28
C SER A 11 -1.55 1.16 -3.75
N GLU A 12 -1.66 0.02 -4.44
CA GLU A 12 -0.91 -1.20 -4.10
C GLU A 12 0.60 -0.95 -4.20
N ALA A 13 1.05 -0.25 -5.25
CA ALA A 13 2.46 0.11 -5.41
C ALA A 13 2.97 0.99 -4.27
N ALA A 14 2.15 1.95 -3.81
CA ALA A 14 2.47 2.81 -2.67
C ALA A 14 2.69 1.98 -1.39
N VAL A 15 1.79 1.05 -1.10
CA VAL A 15 1.87 0.16 0.07
C VAL A 15 3.13 -0.71 0.01
N VAL A 16 3.39 -1.34 -1.12
CA VAL A 16 4.52 -2.28 -1.27
C VAL A 16 5.87 -1.56 -1.28
N SER A 17 5.99 -0.43 -1.97
CA SER A 17 7.23 0.36 -1.99
C SER A 17 7.43 1.20 -0.73
N GLY A 18 6.38 1.41 0.06
CA GLY A 18 6.40 2.24 1.26
C GLY A 18 6.52 3.72 0.98
N VAL A 19 6.09 4.19 -0.20
CA VAL A 19 6.03 5.61 -0.54
C VAL A 19 4.58 6.11 -0.51
N PRO A 20 4.33 7.41 -0.28
CA PRO A 20 2.98 7.97 -0.40
C PRO A 20 2.41 7.79 -1.81
N VAL A 21 1.11 7.51 -1.93
CA VAL A 21 0.44 7.37 -3.23
C VAL A 21 0.60 8.60 -4.12
N LYS A 22 0.67 9.80 -3.54
CA LYS A 22 0.96 11.04 -4.26
C LYS A 22 2.33 11.01 -4.94
N THR A 23 3.34 10.41 -4.29
CA THR A 23 4.67 10.21 -4.88
C THR A 23 4.59 9.25 -6.06
N VAL A 24 3.83 8.15 -5.94
CA VAL A 24 3.63 7.21 -7.08
C VAL A 24 3.01 7.95 -8.27
N HIS A 25 1.97 8.76 -8.05
CA HIS A 25 1.36 9.54 -9.13
C HIS A 25 2.34 10.53 -9.76
N ARG A 26 3.14 11.24 -8.96
CA ARG A 26 4.17 12.16 -9.46
C ARG A 26 5.21 11.43 -10.31
N GLU A 27 5.69 10.27 -9.88
CA GLU A 27 6.66 9.46 -10.64
C GLU A 27 6.04 8.88 -11.94
N ILE A 28 4.71 8.74 -12.02
CA ILE A 28 4.00 8.37 -13.24
C ILE A 28 3.85 9.58 -14.19
N ASP A 29 3.53 10.73 -13.67
CA ASP A 29 3.17 11.91 -14.48
C ASP A 29 4.43 12.69 -14.90
N GLU A 30 5.44 12.79 -14.04
CA GLU A 30 6.66 13.60 -14.21
C GLU A 30 7.95 12.80 -14.22
N GLY A 31 7.91 11.54 -13.73
CA GLY A 31 9.07 10.67 -13.57
C GLY A 31 9.19 9.57 -14.64
N PRO A 32 10.04 8.58 -14.41
CA PRO A 32 10.36 7.53 -15.39
C PRO A 32 9.29 6.45 -15.49
N LEU A 33 8.30 6.39 -14.59
CA LEU A 33 7.33 5.32 -14.58
C LEU A 33 6.37 5.42 -15.77
N LYS A 34 6.30 4.38 -16.58
CA LYS A 34 5.41 4.29 -17.75
C LYS A 34 4.38 3.19 -17.53
N PRO A 35 3.25 3.49 -16.85
CA PRO A 35 2.25 2.49 -16.53
C PRO A 35 1.61 1.91 -17.79
N LYS A 36 1.37 0.60 -17.77
CA LYS A 36 0.60 -0.06 -18.81
C LYS A 36 -0.89 0.30 -18.64
N ARG A 37 -1.55 0.61 -19.75
CA ARG A 37 -3.02 0.69 -19.85
C ARG A 37 -3.47 -0.44 -20.77
N ARG A 38 -4.34 -1.31 -20.30
CA ARG A 38 -4.88 -2.40 -21.15
C ARG A 38 -5.84 -1.86 -22.23
N ARG A 39 -6.55 -0.78 -21.94
CA ARG A 39 -7.50 -0.10 -22.86
C ARG A 39 -7.58 1.38 -22.47
N PRO A 40 -7.98 2.29 -23.39
CA PRO A 40 -8.34 3.67 -23.03
C PRO A 40 -9.35 3.67 -21.88
N GLY A 41 -9.13 4.48 -20.84
CA GLY A 41 -9.98 4.54 -19.65
C GLY A 41 -9.72 3.45 -18.59
N SER A 42 -8.90 2.41 -18.88
CA SER A 42 -8.53 1.42 -17.87
C SER A 42 -7.57 1.99 -16.82
N LYS A 43 -7.58 1.36 -15.62
CA LYS A 43 -6.67 1.74 -14.55
C LYS A 43 -5.20 1.64 -15.00
N ARG A 44 -4.40 2.63 -14.61
CA ARG A 44 -2.93 2.57 -14.75
C ARG A 44 -2.40 1.43 -13.90
N THR A 45 -1.53 0.59 -14.43
CA THR A 45 -0.91 -0.50 -13.69
C THR A 45 0.60 -0.47 -13.82
N LEU A 46 1.27 -0.76 -12.72
CA LEU A 46 2.72 -0.81 -12.56
C LEU A 46 3.19 -2.26 -12.49
N ARG A 47 4.44 -2.50 -12.84
CA ARG A 47 5.09 -3.82 -12.73
C ARG A 47 5.85 -3.92 -11.42
N GLU A 48 6.26 -5.12 -11.06
CA GLU A 48 7.05 -5.38 -9.86
C GLU A 48 8.38 -4.60 -9.84
N GLN A 49 9.06 -4.48 -10.98
CA GLN A 49 10.27 -3.66 -11.13
C GLN A 49 10.04 -2.17 -10.81
N ASP A 50 8.85 -1.65 -11.09
CA ASP A 50 8.49 -0.25 -10.81
C ASP A 50 8.32 -0.02 -9.30
N LEU A 51 7.78 -1.01 -8.57
CA LEU A 51 7.69 -0.98 -7.11
C LEU A 51 9.07 -0.94 -6.48
N PHE A 52 9.97 -1.74 -7.04
CA PHE A 52 11.35 -1.80 -6.61
C PHE A 52 12.09 -0.48 -6.85
N TYR A 53 11.91 0.12 -8.04
CA TYR A 53 12.41 1.46 -8.33
C TYR A 53 11.92 2.48 -7.28
N LEU A 54 10.63 2.51 -6.99
CA LEU A 54 10.06 3.44 -6.00
C LEU A 54 10.70 3.28 -4.61
N ALA A 55 10.92 2.05 -4.17
CA ALA A 55 11.54 1.76 -2.89
C ALA A 55 13.02 2.18 -2.84
N VAL A 56 13.78 1.91 -3.93
CA VAL A 56 15.18 2.33 -4.04
C VAL A 56 15.29 3.85 -4.10
N ALA A 57 14.46 4.51 -4.94
CA ALA A 57 14.46 5.96 -5.08
C ALA A 57 14.15 6.66 -3.75
N LYS A 58 13.20 6.12 -2.95
CA LYS A 58 12.91 6.62 -1.61
C LYS A 58 14.12 6.52 -0.69
N GLY A 59 14.86 5.41 -0.74
CA GLY A 59 16.05 5.20 0.09
C GLY A 59 17.21 6.14 -0.28
N LEU A 60 17.28 6.58 -1.54
CA LEU A 60 18.29 7.51 -2.03
C LEU A 60 17.90 8.98 -1.86
N ASP A 61 16.60 9.30 -1.83
CA ASP A 61 16.11 10.68 -1.68
C ASP A 61 16.25 11.13 -0.22
N THR A 62 17.46 11.52 0.12
CA THR A 62 17.84 12.00 1.45
C THR A 62 18.25 13.47 1.38
N ARG A 63 18.50 14.08 2.56
CA ARG A 63 19.05 15.47 2.61
C ARG A 63 20.42 15.60 1.94
N LEU A 64 21.15 14.48 1.80
CA LEU A 64 22.50 14.46 1.23
C LEU A 64 22.52 14.14 -0.27
N VAL A 65 21.50 13.43 -0.76
CA VAL A 65 21.41 12.98 -2.17
C VAL A 65 20.03 13.34 -2.69
N GLN A 66 19.98 14.17 -3.73
CA GLN A 66 18.75 14.45 -4.48
C GLN A 66 18.88 13.90 -5.90
N LEU A 67 17.91 13.09 -6.32
CA LEU A 67 17.87 12.58 -7.68
C LEU A 67 17.30 13.63 -8.63
N THR A 68 18.09 14.05 -9.61
CA THR A 68 17.62 14.83 -10.75
C THR A 68 16.69 13.98 -11.62
N SER A 69 15.91 14.58 -12.53
CA SER A 69 15.06 13.83 -13.46
C SER A 69 15.89 12.84 -14.27
N GLU A 70 17.03 13.25 -14.81
CA GLU A 70 17.95 12.36 -15.55
C GLU A 70 18.51 11.25 -14.64
N GLY A 71 18.81 11.54 -13.39
CA GLY A 71 19.25 10.56 -12.39
C GLY A 71 18.19 9.51 -12.10
N LYS A 72 16.92 9.91 -12.04
CA LYS A 72 15.78 8.99 -11.89
C LYS A 72 15.59 8.10 -13.09
N ASP A 73 15.69 8.63 -14.32
CA ASP A 73 15.61 7.84 -15.54
C ASP A 73 16.73 6.79 -15.59
N LYS A 74 17.97 7.19 -15.34
CA LYS A 74 19.12 6.27 -15.30
C LYS A 74 18.98 5.20 -14.22
N LEU A 75 18.49 5.55 -13.04
CA LEU A 75 18.22 4.59 -11.97
C LEU A 75 17.14 3.58 -12.37
N HIS A 76 16.04 4.06 -12.96
CA HIS A 76 14.95 3.21 -13.41
C HIS A 76 15.42 2.21 -14.50
N ASP A 77 16.16 2.69 -15.49
CA ASP A 77 16.73 1.85 -16.56
C ASP A 77 17.70 0.79 -16.01
N ALA A 78 18.57 1.19 -15.06
CA ALA A 78 19.48 0.25 -14.43
C ALA A 78 18.72 -0.83 -13.64
N ILE A 79 17.63 -0.49 -12.95
CA ILE A 79 16.78 -1.46 -12.26
C ILE A 79 16.07 -2.38 -13.25
N ILE A 80 15.58 -1.88 -14.38
CA ILE A 80 14.98 -2.73 -15.42
C ILE A 80 15.98 -3.75 -15.95
N VAL A 81 17.21 -3.32 -16.24
CA VAL A 81 18.29 -4.21 -16.70
C VAL A 81 18.62 -5.26 -15.64
N TYR A 82 18.76 -4.83 -14.38
CA TYR A 82 18.98 -5.73 -13.25
C TYR A 82 17.87 -6.78 -13.13
N TRP A 83 16.61 -6.35 -13.18
CA TRP A 83 15.45 -7.24 -13.07
C TRP A 83 15.36 -8.27 -14.20
N ARG A 84 15.73 -7.87 -15.43
CA ARG A 84 15.74 -8.76 -16.60
C ARG A 84 16.87 -9.77 -16.60
N SER A 85 17.98 -9.48 -15.92
CA SER A 85 19.17 -10.34 -15.93
C SER A 85 18.97 -11.69 -15.24
N ARG A 86 17.83 -11.90 -14.54
CA ARG A 86 17.45 -13.13 -13.81
C ARG A 86 18.55 -13.73 -12.92
N LYS A 87 19.60 -12.98 -12.62
CA LYS A 87 20.68 -13.39 -11.73
C LYS A 87 20.57 -12.67 -10.39
N PRO A 88 19.71 -13.15 -9.45
CA PRO A 88 19.56 -12.53 -8.13
C PRO A 88 20.80 -12.71 -7.24
N ALA A 89 21.85 -13.31 -7.76
CA ALA A 89 23.10 -13.57 -7.02
C ALA A 89 23.87 -12.30 -6.66
N LYS A 90 23.76 -11.22 -7.44
CA LYS A 90 24.38 -9.93 -7.12
C LYS A 90 23.29 -9.00 -6.56
N LYS A 91 23.33 -8.80 -5.26
CA LYS A 91 22.46 -7.84 -4.55
C LYS A 91 22.97 -6.39 -4.69
N GLU A 92 23.86 -6.14 -5.63
CA GLU A 92 24.51 -4.85 -5.89
C GLU A 92 24.11 -4.35 -7.28
N LEU A 93 23.71 -3.10 -7.36
CA LEU A 93 23.42 -2.40 -8.61
C LEU A 93 24.53 -1.41 -8.91
N PRO A 94 25.36 -1.64 -9.93
CA PRO A 94 26.36 -0.68 -10.35
C PRO A 94 25.70 0.49 -11.10
N LEU A 95 26.02 1.71 -10.69
CA LEU A 95 25.62 2.94 -11.34
C LEU A 95 26.84 3.73 -11.82
N PHE A 96 26.64 4.61 -12.78
CA PHE A 96 27.68 5.51 -13.31
C PHE A 96 28.97 4.76 -13.74
N GLY A 97 28.82 3.66 -14.49
CA GLY A 97 29.96 2.86 -14.93
C GLY A 97 30.68 2.11 -13.80
N GLY A 98 29.95 1.73 -12.76
CA GLY A 98 30.49 1.00 -11.61
C GLY A 98 31.15 1.87 -10.54
N ARG A 99 31.11 3.19 -10.68
CA ARG A 99 31.67 4.12 -9.68
C ARG A 99 30.84 4.21 -8.40
N LEU A 100 29.55 3.85 -8.47
CA LEU A 100 28.64 3.74 -7.34
C LEU A 100 28.01 2.35 -7.35
N LEU A 101 28.09 1.67 -6.21
CA LEU A 101 27.43 0.38 -5.99
C LEU A 101 26.31 0.59 -4.96
N LEU A 102 25.08 0.27 -5.33
CA LEU A 102 23.96 0.25 -4.40
C LEU A 102 23.75 -1.18 -3.89
N ASP A 103 23.82 -1.37 -2.58
CA ASP A 103 23.38 -2.61 -1.95
C ASP A 103 21.84 -2.63 -1.91
N LEU A 104 21.27 -3.57 -2.65
CA LEU A 104 19.82 -3.74 -2.79
C LEU A 104 19.23 -4.73 -1.78
N LYS A 105 20.06 -5.36 -0.95
CA LYS A 105 19.63 -6.47 -0.08
C LYS A 105 18.47 -6.07 0.82
N LEU A 106 18.64 -4.98 1.57
CA LEU A 106 17.62 -4.50 2.52
C LEU A 106 16.34 -4.07 1.80
N VAL A 107 16.46 -3.35 0.69
CA VAL A 107 15.31 -2.89 -0.09
C VAL A 107 14.53 -4.07 -0.67
N LEU A 108 15.22 -5.11 -1.17
CA LEU A 108 14.60 -6.34 -1.68
C LEU A 108 13.82 -7.07 -0.58
N GLU A 109 14.42 -7.19 0.60
CA GLU A 109 13.80 -7.84 1.76
C GLU A 109 12.56 -7.06 2.24
N GLU A 110 12.65 -5.73 2.33
CA GLU A 110 11.52 -4.88 2.69
C GLU A 110 10.37 -4.95 1.68
N VAL A 111 10.65 -4.82 0.38
CA VAL A 111 9.62 -4.90 -0.67
C VAL A 111 8.94 -6.27 -0.65
N ARG A 112 9.72 -7.35 -0.50
CA ARG A 112 9.16 -8.70 -0.40
C ARG A 112 8.26 -8.86 0.83
N SER A 113 8.71 -8.44 2.01
CA SER A 113 7.92 -8.49 3.24
C SER A 113 6.61 -7.70 3.13
N ARG A 114 6.66 -6.48 2.56
CA ARG A 114 5.45 -5.68 2.34
C ARG A 114 4.51 -6.32 1.32
N LEU A 115 5.05 -6.96 0.28
CA LEU A 115 4.27 -7.68 -0.72
C LEU A 115 3.54 -8.88 -0.09
N GLU A 116 4.22 -9.68 0.72
CA GLU A 116 3.63 -10.79 1.45
C GLU A 116 2.51 -10.31 2.40
N ARG A 117 2.73 -9.19 3.11
CA ARG A 117 1.70 -8.59 3.98
C ARG A 117 0.49 -8.11 3.17
N LEU A 118 0.70 -7.52 2.00
CA LEU A 118 -0.41 -7.14 1.11
C LEU A 118 -1.21 -8.35 0.63
N GLU A 119 -0.54 -9.45 0.28
CA GLU A 119 -1.22 -10.70 -0.09
C GLU A 119 -2.03 -11.29 1.05
N ARG A 120 -1.46 -11.31 2.26
CA ARG A 120 -2.18 -11.75 3.46
C ARG A 120 -3.38 -10.86 3.76
N ALA A 121 -3.25 -9.54 3.63
CA ALA A 121 -4.34 -8.60 3.79
C ALA A 121 -5.47 -8.86 2.78
N ARG A 122 -5.13 -9.12 1.51
CA ARG A 122 -6.09 -9.47 0.47
C ARG A 122 -6.77 -10.80 0.74
N ALA A 123 -6.01 -11.82 1.16
CA ALA A 123 -6.55 -13.15 1.47
C ALA A 123 -7.46 -13.15 2.71
N MET A 124 -7.23 -12.22 3.65
CA MET A 124 -8.05 -12.06 4.85
C MET A 124 -9.46 -11.53 4.54
N VAL A 125 -9.65 -10.80 3.44
CA VAL A 125 -10.91 -10.11 3.12
C VAL A 125 -11.79 -10.97 2.22
N VAL A 126 -13.10 -10.90 2.46
CA VAL A 126 -14.15 -11.50 1.65
C VAL A 126 -15.18 -10.44 1.29
N GLU A 127 -15.66 -10.48 0.04
CA GLU A 127 -16.77 -9.67 -0.45
C GLU A 127 -17.90 -10.65 -0.81
N ASP A 128 -18.97 -10.64 -0.01
CA ASP A 128 -20.13 -11.51 -0.18
C ASP A 128 -21.41 -10.66 -0.17
N PRO A 129 -22.21 -10.67 -1.24
CA PRO A 129 -23.45 -9.88 -1.31
C PRO A 129 -24.43 -10.14 -0.16
N GLU A 130 -24.42 -11.36 0.42
CA GLU A 130 -25.27 -11.73 1.56
C GLU A 130 -24.72 -11.19 2.90
N ILE A 131 -23.47 -10.76 2.92
CA ILE A 131 -22.82 -10.18 4.11
C ILE A 131 -22.67 -8.68 3.91
N ARG A 132 -23.41 -7.87 4.68
CA ARG A 132 -23.34 -6.40 4.64
C ARG A 132 -23.49 -5.80 3.22
N GLY A 133 -24.25 -6.46 2.34
CA GLY A 133 -24.47 -6.00 0.98
C GLY A 133 -23.22 -6.00 0.09
N GLY A 134 -22.28 -6.91 0.32
CA GLY A 134 -21.02 -7.02 -0.44
C GLY A 134 -19.91 -6.10 0.04
N GLU A 135 -20.07 -5.44 1.18
CA GLU A 135 -18.97 -4.65 1.78
C GLU A 135 -17.81 -5.60 2.16
N PRO A 136 -16.55 -5.22 1.86
CA PRO A 136 -15.40 -6.02 2.27
C PRO A 136 -15.37 -6.27 3.78
N CYS A 137 -15.44 -7.53 4.18
CA CYS A 137 -15.44 -7.99 5.57
C CYS A 137 -14.22 -8.86 5.86
N ILE A 138 -13.82 -8.90 7.12
CA ILE A 138 -12.78 -9.84 7.58
C ILE A 138 -13.37 -11.25 7.53
N ARG A 139 -12.68 -12.15 6.85
CA ARG A 139 -13.10 -13.53 6.60
C ARG A 139 -13.52 -14.24 7.89
N GLY A 140 -14.66 -14.91 7.84
CA GLY A 140 -15.26 -15.60 8.99
C GLY A 140 -15.97 -14.69 9.99
N THR A 141 -16.14 -13.40 9.65
CA THR A 141 -16.86 -12.43 10.49
C THR A 141 -17.80 -11.56 9.64
N ARG A 142 -18.61 -10.73 10.29
CA ARG A 142 -19.39 -9.64 9.68
C ARG A 142 -18.77 -8.27 9.93
N ILE A 143 -17.49 -8.21 10.30
CA ILE A 143 -16.78 -6.98 10.64
C ILE A 143 -16.20 -6.38 9.36
N GLY A 144 -16.59 -5.14 9.05
CA GLY A 144 -16.11 -4.40 7.88
C GLY A 144 -14.62 -4.05 8.02
N VAL A 145 -13.81 -4.41 7.02
CA VAL A 145 -12.38 -4.13 7.05
C VAL A 145 -12.07 -2.63 7.12
N TYR A 146 -12.87 -1.80 6.43
CA TYR A 146 -12.71 -0.34 6.48
C TYR A 146 -13.15 0.27 7.81
N GLU A 147 -14.05 -0.37 8.52
CA GLU A 147 -14.49 0.03 9.85
C GLU A 147 -13.33 -0.10 10.85
N VAL A 148 -12.68 -1.26 10.86
CA VAL A 148 -11.49 -1.51 11.68
C VAL A 148 -10.35 -0.55 11.32
N ALA A 149 -10.06 -0.38 10.02
CA ALA A 149 -9.02 0.54 9.58
C ALA A 149 -9.31 1.99 10.00
N SER A 150 -10.57 2.42 9.91
CA SER A 150 -11.00 3.76 10.33
C SER A 150 -10.86 3.99 11.83
N MET A 151 -11.20 3.01 12.66
CA MET A 151 -10.99 3.10 14.12
C MET A 151 -9.52 3.35 14.45
N LEU A 152 -8.62 2.58 13.82
CA LEU A 152 -7.18 2.73 14.01
C LEU A 152 -6.65 4.08 13.49
N GLU A 153 -7.18 4.59 12.37
CA GLU A 153 -6.82 5.91 11.83
C GLU A 153 -7.25 7.05 12.75
N HIS A 154 -8.37 6.89 13.46
CA HIS A 154 -8.86 7.87 14.45
C HIS A 154 -8.23 7.69 15.83
N GLY A 155 -7.26 6.81 15.99
CA GLY A 155 -6.48 6.68 17.21
C GLY A 155 -7.07 5.77 18.27
N ALA A 156 -8.05 4.90 17.94
CA ALA A 156 -8.51 3.88 18.85
C ALA A 156 -7.36 2.91 19.20
N ALA A 157 -7.22 2.55 20.46
CA ALA A 157 -6.23 1.61 20.92
C ALA A 157 -6.55 0.19 20.36
N GLU A 158 -5.51 -0.56 19.98
CA GLU A 158 -5.70 -1.93 19.48
C GLU A 158 -6.42 -2.83 20.49
N GLU A 159 -6.09 -2.66 21.78
CA GLU A 159 -6.71 -3.36 22.90
C GLU A 159 -8.22 -3.09 22.95
N GLU A 160 -8.62 -1.83 22.84
CA GLU A 160 -10.01 -1.41 22.87
C GLU A 160 -10.81 -2.02 21.70
N ILE A 161 -10.20 -2.05 20.51
CA ILE A 161 -10.83 -2.69 19.35
C ILE A 161 -10.97 -4.20 19.56
N LEU A 162 -9.96 -4.87 20.13
CA LEU A 162 -9.98 -6.31 20.39
C LEU A 162 -10.97 -6.68 21.51
N GLU A 163 -11.16 -5.82 22.52
CA GLU A 163 -12.19 -5.99 23.53
C GLU A 163 -13.61 -5.88 22.94
N GLY A 164 -13.82 -4.90 22.06
CA GLY A 164 -15.11 -4.71 21.36
C GLY A 164 -15.42 -5.77 20.32
N TYR A 165 -14.39 -6.36 19.70
CA TYR A 165 -14.50 -7.34 18.65
C TYR A 165 -13.67 -8.59 18.96
N SER A 166 -14.12 -9.38 19.93
CA SER A 166 -13.40 -10.56 20.45
C SER A 166 -13.07 -11.65 19.41
N SER A 167 -13.73 -11.63 18.27
CA SER A 167 -13.44 -12.52 17.12
C SER A 167 -12.22 -12.08 16.29
N LEU A 168 -11.70 -10.87 16.52
CA LEU A 168 -10.53 -10.37 15.80
C LEU A 168 -9.23 -10.76 16.50
N LYS A 169 -8.20 -10.94 15.68
CA LYS A 169 -6.82 -11.12 16.13
C LYS A 169 -6.02 -9.84 15.87
N ARG A 170 -5.04 -9.55 16.72
CA ARG A 170 -4.15 -8.37 16.58
C ARG A 170 -3.55 -8.23 15.18
N GLU A 171 -3.10 -9.33 14.59
CA GLU A 171 -2.57 -9.34 13.23
C GLU A 171 -3.58 -8.83 12.18
N GLN A 172 -4.88 -9.11 12.37
CA GLN A 172 -5.91 -8.68 11.43
C GLN A 172 -6.13 -7.16 11.47
N LEU A 173 -5.82 -6.49 12.57
CA LEU A 173 -5.87 -5.03 12.68
C LEU A 173 -4.85 -4.37 11.75
N GLU A 174 -3.60 -4.83 11.77
CA GLU A 174 -2.56 -4.34 10.85
C GLU A 174 -2.90 -4.64 9.39
N LEU A 175 -3.37 -5.85 9.11
CA LEU A 175 -3.77 -6.25 7.76
C LEU A 175 -4.96 -5.44 7.25
N ALA A 176 -5.88 -5.04 8.12
CA ALA A 176 -7.01 -4.16 7.76
C ALA A 176 -6.52 -2.77 7.32
N LYS A 177 -5.54 -2.18 8.03
CA LYS A 177 -4.89 -0.92 7.59
C LYS A 177 -4.24 -1.06 6.22
N ILE A 178 -3.47 -2.13 6.01
CA ILE A 178 -2.81 -2.40 4.72
C ILE A 178 -3.83 -2.55 3.60
N PHE A 179 -4.92 -3.29 3.84
CA PHE A 179 -5.98 -3.47 2.86
C PHE A 179 -6.65 -2.14 2.50
N ALA A 180 -7.04 -1.34 3.49
CA ALA A 180 -7.70 -0.06 3.27
C ALA A 180 -6.81 0.93 2.49
N GLN A 181 -5.51 0.94 2.73
CA GLN A 181 -4.55 1.77 1.98
C GLN A 181 -4.37 1.30 0.54
N ALA A 182 -4.28 -0.02 0.32
CA ALA A 182 -4.09 -0.59 -1.02
C ALA A 182 -5.36 -0.53 -1.88
N TYR A 183 -6.53 -0.65 -1.24
CA TYR A 183 -7.86 -0.69 -1.87
C TYR A 183 -8.77 0.38 -1.27
N PRO A 184 -8.49 1.67 -1.49
CA PRO A 184 -9.32 2.73 -0.92
C PRO A 184 -10.77 2.61 -1.41
N ARG A 185 -11.73 2.90 -0.51
CA ARG A 185 -13.15 2.90 -0.84
C ARG A 185 -13.42 3.78 -2.05
N LYS A 186 -14.22 3.28 -2.97
CA LYS A 186 -14.73 4.08 -4.08
C LYS A 186 -15.97 4.84 -3.64
N GLY A 187 -15.98 6.14 -3.88
CA GLY A 187 -17.10 7.01 -3.55
C GLY A 187 -16.89 7.86 -2.30
N ARG A 188 -17.85 8.73 -2.04
CA ARG A 188 -17.85 9.54 -0.81
C ARG A 188 -18.15 8.63 0.37
N PRO A 189 -17.33 8.65 1.47
CA PRO A 189 -17.67 7.90 2.67
C PRO A 189 -19.09 8.25 3.12
N PRO A 190 -19.90 7.27 3.55
CA PRO A 190 -21.20 7.57 4.11
C PRO A 190 -21.02 8.56 5.27
N ARG A 191 -21.80 9.63 5.28
CA ARG A 191 -21.84 10.56 6.41
C ARG A 191 -22.53 9.83 7.55
N HIS A 192 -21.77 9.25 8.46
CA HIS A 192 -22.34 8.73 9.70
C HIS A 192 -22.70 9.90 10.60
N PRO A 193 -23.89 9.90 11.19
CA PRO A 193 -24.37 11.01 12.04
C PRO A 193 -23.46 11.31 13.24
N TRP A 194 -22.78 10.29 13.77
CA TRP A 194 -21.88 10.41 14.93
C TRP A 194 -20.52 11.07 14.63
N HIS A 195 -20.12 11.29 13.39
CA HIS A 195 -18.94 12.10 13.08
C HIS A 195 -19.12 13.60 13.31
N GLN A 196 -20.33 14.03 13.69
CA GLN A 196 -20.63 15.44 13.96
C GLN A 196 -20.73 15.78 15.46
N THR A 197 -20.71 14.79 16.34
CA THR A 197 -20.85 15.02 17.79
C THR A 197 -19.56 14.58 18.50
N PRO A 198 -18.78 15.51 19.12
CA PRO A 198 -17.66 15.12 19.98
C PRO A 198 -18.19 14.24 21.13
N TRP A 199 -17.54 13.12 21.40
CA TRP A 199 -17.88 12.14 22.44
C TRP A 199 -18.17 12.77 23.82
N ARG A 200 -17.64 13.97 24.09
CA ARG A 200 -17.83 14.69 25.35
C ARG A 200 -19.23 15.28 25.56
N GLU A 201 -20.08 15.36 24.55
CA GLU A 201 -21.44 15.95 24.70
C GLU A 201 -22.53 14.89 24.93
N ILE A 202 -22.27 13.62 24.58
CA ILE A 202 -23.27 12.55 24.76
C ILE A 202 -23.41 12.14 26.21
N SER A 203 -22.35 12.21 27.01
CA SER A 203 -22.36 11.83 28.42
C SER A 203 -22.96 12.89 29.36
N ARG A 204 -23.32 14.08 28.88
CA ARG A 204 -23.94 15.15 29.71
C ARG A 204 -25.45 15.24 29.60
N SER A 205 -26.08 14.59 28.62
CA SER A 205 -27.54 14.69 28.43
C SER A 205 -28.35 13.59 29.14
N GLU A 206 -27.71 12.55 29.66
CA GLU A 206 -28.41 11.45 30.37
C GLU A 206 -28.44 11.56 31.90
N THR A 207 -27.88 12.64 32.49
CA THR A 207 -27.83 12.80 33.96
C THR A 207 -28.86 13.79 34.50
N LEU A 208 -29.80 14.23 33.68
CA LEU A 208 -30.88 15.14 34.11
C LEU A 208 -32.25 14.69 33.58
N ARG A 209 -32.72 13.54 34.09
CA ARG A 209 -34.18 13.25 34.25
C ARG A 209 -34.37 12.20 35.32
#